data_542cb986f36e34df9d2bf3b667e6e222
#
_entry.id   542cb986f36e34df9d2bf3b667e6e222
#
_cell.length_a   1.000
_cell.length_b   1.000
_cell.length_c   1.000
_cell.angle_alpha   90.00
_cell.angle_beta   90.00
_cell.angle_gamma   90.00
#
_symmetry.space_group_name_H-M   'P 1'
#
loop_
_entity.id
_entity.type
_entity.pdbx_description
1 polymer ?
#
loop_
_entity_poly.entity_id
_entity_poly.type
_entity_poly.pdbx_seq_one_letter_code
_entity_poly.pdbx_strand_id
1 'polypeptide(L)'
;MRTLYKSIKNCDKVLLILTILLISYGLLNIVTASSRQAVTQDVPLYYYFYQQSKMILIGLFISLFIFCVDTKKYKHFMWLLYGGILFFLILLLMSGSSHRGSINWLSIAGIKFQPSEFAKPVLIASLAVLLERLYALFRKKDISHIPFIMIVLIVGMLFPLIVIYQKDFGTGMILFGIFGTLFLASPILRIEKFWTIVIAIMIGIIGILAVLATGHELLTEEQKSRFDFYNPCSNYEDGGYQICNGFIAIHDGGLFGLGIGKSKQKYSYIPEPHTDSVFAIIAEEYGLIFCLGILFIFLIILYRILRISALSNTLRGRYIALGVAVYMFLHILINLGGLFGIMPLTGVPLPFLSYGGSFTISLICSVSMAQRVYIEMKIQKKEKK
;
A
#
# COMPACT_ATOMS: atom_id res chain seq x y z
N MET A 1 5.11 5.59 30.05
CA MET A 1 5.30 4.15 30.22
C MET A 1 4.00 3.38 30.53
N ARG A 2 3.17 3.74 31.50
CA ARG A 2 1.91 3.00 31.85
C ARG A 2 0.92 2.87 30.67
N THR A 3 0.72 3.89 29.86
CA THR A 3 -0.15 3.86 28.67
C THR A 3 0.35 2.89 27.61
N LEU A 4 1.63 2.90 27.30
CA LEU A 4 2.24 1.99 26.33
C LEU A 4 2.13 0.52 26.79
N TYR A 5 2.46 0.24 28.04
CA TYR A 5 2.31 -1.10 28.61
C TYR A 5 0.86 -1.60 28.53
N LYS A 6 -0.12 -0.74 28.89
CA LYS A 6 -1.56 -1.05 28.79
C LYS A 6 -1.96 -1.33 27.34
N SER A 7 -1.42 -0.58 26.38
CA SER A 7 -1.69 -0.76 24.96
C SER A 7 -1.14 -2.08 24.45
N ILE A 8 0.12 -2.40 24.70
CA ILE A 8 0.76 -3.67 24.29
C ILE A 8 0.03 -4.88 24.91
N LYS A 9 -0.38 -4.80 26.18
CA LYS A 9 -1.14 -5.88 26.85
C LYS A 9 -2.50 -6.15 26.19
N ASN A 10 -3.13 -5.11 25.61
CA ASN A 10 -4.47 -5.20 25.03
C ASN A 10 -4.48 -5.33 23.49
N CYS A 11 -3.33 -5.33 22.79
CA CYS A 11 -3.27 -5.49 21.35
C CYS A 11 -3.74 -6.87 20.87
N ASP A 12 -4.02 -6.98 19.58
CA ASP A 12 -4.25 -8.25 18.91
C ASP A 12 -2.92 -9.00 18.75
N LYS A 13 -2.70 -9.99 19.61
CA LYS A 13 -1.43 -10.73 19.65
C LYS A 13 -1.18 -11.52 18.37
N VAL A 14 -2.23 -12.10 17.75
CA VAL A 14 -2.09 -12.88 16.52
C VAL A 14 -1.63 -11.97 15.39
N LEU A 15 -2.31 -10.82 15.20
CA LEU A 15 -1.92 -9.84 14.19
C LEU A 15 -0.48 -9.34 14.44
N LEU A 16 -0.10 -9.08 15.68
CA LEU A 16 1.24 -8.60 16.04
C LEU A 16 2.32 -9.66 15.72
N ILE A 17 2.11 -10.92 16.15
CA ILE A 17 3.09 -12.00 15.94
C ILE A 17 3.28 -12.26 14.45
N LEU A 18 2.19 -12.38 13.68
CA LEU A 18 2.28 -12.66 12.24
C LEU A 18 2.93 -11.51 11.48
N THR A 19 2.67 -10.25 11.88
CA THR A 19 3.33 -9.08 11.29
C THR A 19 4.84 -9.09 11.57
N ILE A 20 5.25 -9.36 12.82
CA ILE A 20 6.66 -9.46 13.19
C ILE A 20 7.34 -10.61 12.44
N LEU A 21 6.68 -11.76 12.32
CA LEU A 21 7.20 -12.93 11.60
C LEU A 21 7.47 -12.58 10.13
N LEU A 22 6.51 -11.95 9.43
CA LEU A 22 6.71 -11.55 8.04
C LEU A 22 7.82 -10.49 7.89
N ILE A 23 7.89 -9.49 8.78
CA ILE A 23 8.95 -8.47 8.77
C ILE A 23 10.31 -9.13 8.96
N SER A 24 10.44 -10.05 9.93
CA SER A 24 11.72 -10.74 10.21
C SER A 24 12.15 -11.63 9.04
N TYR A 25 11.21 -12.38 8.47
CA TYR A 25 11.48 -13.21 7.30
C TYR A 25 11.85 -12.35 6.08
N GLY A 26 11.06 -11.30 5.77
CA GLY A 26 11.35 -10.40 4.66
C GLY A 26 12.72 -9.74 4.78
N LEU A 27 13.09 -9.32 6.00
CA LEU A 27 14.41 -8.72 6.26
C LEU A 27 15.55 -9.72 5.98
N LEU A 28 15.40 -10.99 6.35
CA LEU A 28 16.39 -12.04 6.04
C LEU A 28 16.43 -12.34 4.53
N ASN A 29 15.27 -12.41 3.89
CA ASN A 29 15.17 -12.69 2.47
C ASN A 29 15.79 -11.57 1.59
N ILE A 30 15.74 -10.32 2.05
CA ILE A 30 16.39 -9.20 1.33
C ILE A 30 17.89 -9.45 1.14
N VAL A 31 18.58 -10.08 2.09
CA VAL A 31 20.02 -10.37 1.96
C VAL A 31 20.30 -11.25 0.75
N THR A 32 19.50 -12.33 0.57
CA THR A 32 19.67 -13.24 -0.58
C THR A 32 19.21 -12.60 -1.87
N ALA A 33 18.05 -11.96 -1.88
CA ALA A 33 17.46 -11.34 -3.08
C ALA A 33 18.26 -10.14 -3.60
N SER A 34 18.92 -9.35 -2.71
CA SER A 34 19.70 -8.16 -3.11
C SER A 34 21.19 -8.46 -3.36
N SER A 35 21.65 -9.69 -3.19
CA SER A 35 23.06 -10.04 -3.25
C SER A 35 23.77 -9.62 -4.55
N ARG A 36 23.12 -9.85 -5.70
CA ARG A 36 23.65 -9.46 -7.02
C ARG A 36 23.69 -7.94 -7.18
N GLN A 37 22.63 -7.25 -6.75
CA GLN A 37 22.56 -5.79 -6.88
C GLN A 37 23.62 -5.10 -6.00
N ALA A 38 23.94 -5.65 -4.84
CA ALA A 38 25.00 -5.16 -4.00
C ALA A 38 26.35 -5.23 -4.75
N VAL A 39 26.64 -6.35 -5.41
CA VAL A 39 27.85 -6.53 -6.22
C VAL A 39 27.88 -5.57 -7.41
N THR A 40 26.77 -5.42 -8.15
CA THR A 40 26.71 -4.53 -9.33
C THR A 40 26.87 -3.05 -8.98
N GLN A 41 26.45 -2.64 -7.79
CA GLN A 41 26.54 -1.27 -7.31
C GLN A 41 27.81 -1.01 -6.47
N ASP A 42 28.69 -1.99 -6.36
CA ASP A 42 29.92 -1.93 -5.54
C ASP A 42 29.66 -1.50 -4.09
N VAL A 43 28.58 -2.07 -3.48
CA VAL A 43 28.22 -1.84 -2.07
C VAL A 43 28.34 -3.14 -1.28
N PRO A 44 28.54 -3.06 0.06
CA PRO A 44 28.61 -4.25 0.91
C PRO A 44 27.36 -5.14 0.77
N LEU A 45 27.53 -6.46 0.84
CA LEU A 45 26.46 -7.46 0.70
C LEU A 45 25.24 -7.18 1.61
N TYR A 46 25.49 -6.69 2.82
CA TYR A 46 24.45 -6.37 3.80
C TYR A 46 23.92 -4.93 3.71
N TYR A 47 24.28 -4.17 2.66
CA TYR A 47 23.86 -2.77 2.51
C TYR A 47 22.35 -2.61 2.57
N TYR A 48 21.60 -3.37 1.75
CA TYR A 48 20.14 -3.31 1.69
C TYR A 48 19.48 -3.80 2.98
N PHE A 49 20.05 -4.80 3.65
CA PHE A 49 19.62 -5.26 4.97
C PHE A 49 19.71 -4.15 6.02
N TYR A 50 20.83 -3.43 6.09
CA TYR A 50 20.98 -2.34 7.03
C TYR A 50 20.05 -1.16 6.72
N GLN A 51 19.86 -0.83 5.44
CA GLN A 51 18.94 0.23 5.06
C GLN A 51 17.50 -0.13 5.43
N GLN A 52 17.05 -1.34 5.12
CA GLN A 52 15.72 -1.81 5.48
C GLN A 52 15.52 -1.88 7.00
N SER A 53 16.51 -2.35 7.74
CA SER A 53 16.49 -2.38 9.21
C SER A 53 16.29 -0.99 9.81
N LYS A 54 16.98 0.03 9.30
CA LYS A 54 16.78 1.43 9.73
C LYS A 54 15.34 1.88 9.52
N MET A 55 14.75 1.58 8.35
CA MET A 55 13.37 1.96 8.03
C MET A 55 12.36 1.23 8.91
N ILE A 56 12.60 -0.06 9.20
CA ILE A 56 11.79 -0.83 10.15
C ILE A 56 11.87 -0.20 11.55
N LEU A 57 13.05 0.15 12.04
CA LEU A 57 13.22 0.78 13.35
C LEU A 57 12.50 2.12 13.43
N ILE A 58 12.59 2.96 12.40
CA ILE A 58 11.85 4.22 12.32
C ILE A 58 10.34 3.95 12.34
N GLY A 59 9.86 3.00 11.53
CA GLY A 59 8.45 2.61 11.49
C GLY A 59 7.95 2.10 12.85
N LEU A 60 8.74 1.27 13.54
CA LEU A 60 8.42 0.78 14.87
C LEU A 60 8.39 1.93 15.91
N PHE A 61 9.34 2.86 15.85
CA PHE A 61 9.35 4.02 16.73
C PHE A 61 8.08 4.86 16.56
N ILE A 62 7.68 5.17 15.32
CA ILE A 62 6.44 5.90 15.03
C ILE A 62 5.22 5.07 15.49
N SER A 63 5.26 3.75 15.31
CA SER A 63 4.17 2.86 15.74
C SER A 63 3.93 2.89 17.25
N LEU A 64 4.98 3.00 18.06
CA LEU A 64 4.84 3.17 19.52
C LEU A 64 4.06 4.44 19.88
N PHE A 65 4.26 5.52 19.13
CA PHE A 65 3.48 6.74 19.29
C PHE A 65 2.01 6.52 18.88
N ILE A 66 1.75 5.87 17.75
CA ILE A 66 0.39 5.53 17.28
C ILE A 66 -0.35 4.67 18.32
N PHE A 67 0.32 3.70 18.95
CA PHE A 67 -0.25 2.90 20.03
C PHE A 67 -0.70 3.71 21.26
N CYS A 68 -0.07 4.84 21.51
CA CYS A 68 -0.39 5.69 22.65
C CYS A 68 -1.50 6.71 22.37
N VAL A 69 -1.69 7.10 21.10
CA VAL A 69 -2.62 8.15 20.71
C VAL A 69 -4.00 7.59 20.41
N ASP A 70 -5.03 8.08 21.12
CA ASP A 70 -6.41 7.69 20.83
C ASP A 70 -6.85 8.15 19.45
N THR A 71 -7.61 7.30 18.75
CA THR A 71 -8.13 7.65 17.41
C THR A 71 -9.05 8.89 17.49
N LYS A 72 -9.67 9.18 18.63
CA LYS A 72 -10.42 10.42 18.87
C LYS A 72 -9.59 11.69 18.67
N LYS A 73 -8.28 11.62 18.95
CA LYS A 73 -7.35 12.76 18.80
C LYS A 73 -6.94 13.01 17.36
N TYR A 74 -7.14 12.04 16.44
CA TYR A 74 -6.80 12.18 15.03
C TYR A 74 -7.47 13.40 14.38
N LYS A 75 -8.68 13.78 14.83
CA LYS A 75 -9.38 14.99 14.35
C LYS A 75 -8.58 16.31 14.52
N HIS A 76 -7.58 16.33 15.40
CA HIS A 76 -6.81 17.57 15.69
C HIS A 76 -5.60 17.74 14.76
N PHE A 77 -4.97 16.62 14.36
CA PHE A 77 -3.72 16.70 13.59
C PHE A 77 -3.78 16.06 12.20
N MET A 78 -4.85 15.29 11.87
CA MET A 78 -4.95 14.66 10.54
C MET A 78 -5.01 15.68 9.40
N TRP A 79 -5.66 16.83 9.60
CA TRP A 79 -5.69 17.87 8.58
C TRP A 79 -4.34 18.54 8.36
N LEU A 80 -3.53 18.67 9.41
CA LEU A 80 -2.14 19.14 9.29
C LEU A 80 -1.30 18.12 8.50
N LEU A 81 -1.43 16.82 8.82
CA LEU A 81 -0.74 15.77 8.07
C LEU A 81 -1.22 15.69 6.62
N TYR A 82 -2.52 15.81 6.39
CA TYR A 82 -3.10 15.84 5.05
C TYR A 82 -2.53 17.00 4.23
N GLY A 83 -2.53 18.21 4.78
CA GLY A 83 -1.94 19.40 4.13
C GLY A 83 -0.43 19.26 3.92
N GLY A 84 0.30 18.69 4.86
CA GLY A 84 1.73 18.41 4.74
C GLY A 84 2.06 17.42 3.62
N ILE A 85 1.31 16.33 3.52
CA ILE A 85 1.48 15.36 2.41
C ILE A 85 1.09 16.01 1.08
N LEU A 86 0.00 16.77 1.04
CA LEU A 86 -0.41 17.51 -0.16
C LEU A 86 0.69 18.48 -0.64
N PHE A 87 1.29 19.20 0.29
CA PHE A 87 2.43 20.09 0.00
C PHE A 87 3.59 19.32 -0.63
N PHE A 88 3.99 18.18 -0.05
CA PHE A 88 5.08 17.36 -0.62
C PHE A 88 4.71 16.75 -1.98
N LEU A 89 3.45 16.35 -2.20
CA LEU A 89 3.00 15.86 -3.50
C LEU A 89 3.05 16.97 -4.57
N ILE A 90 2.68 18.20 -4.22
CA ILE A 90 2.77 19.36 -5.13
C ILE A 90 4.24 19.72 -5.37
N LEU A 91 5.07 19.73 -4.33
CA LEU A 91 6.51 19.99 -4.43
C LEU A 91 7.20 19.02 -5.39
N LEU A 92 6.81 17.74 -5.37
CA LEU A 92 7.29 16.72 -6.31
C LEU A 92 7.07 17.09 -7.77
N LEU A 93 5.95 17.73 -8.11
CA LEU A 93 5.68 18.18 -9.49
C LEU A 93 6.65 19.26 -9.95
N MET A 94 7.21 20.04 -9.00
CA MET A 94 8.14 21.14 -9.30
C MET A 94 9.61 20.72 -9.27
N SER A 95 9.98 19.75 -8.43
CA SER A 95 11.40 19.44 -8.13
C SER A 95 11.70 17.93 -8.04
N GLY A 96 10.74 17.08 -8.41
CA GLY A 96 10.90 15.63 -8.33
C GLY A 96 11.88 15.06 -9.36
N SER A 97 12.65 14.05 -8.96
CA SER A 97 13.47 13.27 -9.88
C SER A 97 12.63 12.20 -10.57
N SER A 98 12.76 12.10 -11.90
CA SER A 98 12.14 11.02 -12.65
C SER A 98 12.89 9.70 -12.42
N HIS A 99 12.16 8.66 -12.05
CA HIS A 99 12.67 7.31 -11.93
C HIS A 99 11.73 6.37 -12.69
N ARG A 100 12.23 5.69 -13.73
CA ARG A 100 11.42 4.79 -14.59
C ARG A 100 10.13 5.45 -15.11
N GLY A 101 10.24 6.68 -15.60
CA GLY A 101 9.11 7.42 -16.20
C GLY A 101 8.10 8.01 -15.22
N SER A 102 8.28 7.84 -13.89
CA SER A 102 7.45 8.47 -12.86
C SER A 102 8.23 9.46 -11.99
N ILE A 103 7.57 10.56 -11.57
CA ILE A 103 8.15 11.59 -10.70
C ILE A 103 7.61 11.34 -9.30
N ASN A 104 8.24 10.45 -8.52
CA ASN A 104 7.69 10.00 -7.24
C ASN A 104 8.67 10.04 -6.07
N TRP A 105 9.94 10.41 -6.29
CA TRP A 105 10.96 10.46 -5.25
C TRP A 105 11.45 11.88 -4.99
N LEU A 106 11.42 12.31 -3.72
CA LEU A 106 12.10 13.49 -3.21
C LEU A 106 13.40 13.07 -2.54
N SER A 107 14.47 13.83 -2.77
CA SER A 107 15.72 13.73 -2.02
C SER A 107 15.88 14.97 -1.16
N ILE A 108 15.76 14.82 0.16
CA ILE A 108 15.93 15.90 1.14
C ILE A 108 17.12 15.55 2.03
N ALA A 109 18.17 16.35 2.00
CA ALA A 109 19.41 16.11 2.78
C ALA A 109 19.98 14.69 2.60
N GLY A 110 19.93 14.13 1.39
CA GLY A 110 20.43 12.79 1.07
C GLY A 110 19.49 11.63 1.44
N ILE A 111 18.33 11.90 2.04
CA ILE A 111 17.33 10.89 2.35
C ILE A 111 16.30 10.86 1.22
N LYS A 112 16.18 9.71 0.56
CA LYS A 112 15.13 9.48 -0.44
C LYS A 112 13.79 9.17 0.24
N PHE A 113 12.76 9.90 -0.13
CA PHE A 113 11.45 9.85 0.47
C PHE A 113 10.38 9.88 -0.63
N GLN A 114 9.36 9.02 -0.52
CA GLN A 114 8.23 8.95 -1.44
C GLN A 114 6.93 9.40 -0.72
N PRO A 115 6.46 10.62 -0.96
CA PRO A 115 5.30 11.17 -0.26
C PRO A 115 4.01 10.38 -0.50
N SER A 116 3.83 9.81 -1.68
CA SER A 116 2.65 9.01 -2.04
C SER A 116 2.48 7.75 -1.16
N GLU A 117 3.58 7.22 -0.58
CA GLU A 117 3.51 6.12 0.38
C GLU A 117 2.81 6.55 1.68
N PHE A 118 3.17 7.72 2.20
CA PHE A 118 2.54 8.28 3.41
C PHE A 118 1.15 8.85 3.15
N ALA A 119 0.82 9.15 1.89
CA ALA A 119 -0.54 9.57 1.51
C ALA A 119 -1.59 8.51 1.86
N LYS A 120 -1.25 7.20 1.78
CA LYS A 120 -2.19 6.09 2.03
C LYS A 120 -2.72 6.07 3.46
N PRO A 121 -1.90 5.97 4.54
CA PRO A 121 -2.39 6.01 5.91
C PRO A 121 -3.03 7.35 6.28
N VAL A 122 -2.53 8.47 5.74
CA VAL A 122 -3.11 9.78 5.99
C VAL A 122 -4.48 9.91 5.34
N LEU A 123 -4.67 9.43 4.11
CA LEU A 123 -5.97 9.38 3.44
C LEU A 123 -6.98 8.53 4.23
N ILE A 124 -6.58 7.32 4.65
CA ILE A 124 -7.43 6.44 5.47
C ILE A 124 -7.90 7.15 6.74
N ALA A 125 -6.98 7.74 7.49
CA ALA A 125 -7.30 8.39 8.75
C ALA A 125 -8.15 9.66 8.57
N SER A 126 -7.84 10.47 7.55
CA SER A 126 -8.58 11.71 7.24
C SER A 126 -10.01 11.42 6.79
N LEU A 127 -10.20 10.44 5.89
CA LEU A 127 -11.53 10.01 5.45
C LEU A 127 -12.32 9.40 6.62
N ALA A 128 -11.70 8.59 7.47
CA ALA A 128 -12.37 8.00 8.62
C ALA A 128 -12.87 9.07 9.61
N VAL A 129 -12.08 10.11 9.86
CA VAL A 129 -12.47 11.26 10.70
C VAL A 129 -13.58 12.07 10.04
N LEU A 130 -13.47 12.33 8.72
CA LEU A 130 -14.44 13.10 7.95
C LEU A 130 -15.80 12.39 7.92
N LEU A 131 -15.83 11.11 7.54
CA LEU A 131 -17.05 10.31 7.45
C LEU A 131 -17.76 10.16 8.81
N GLU A 132 -17.01 10.03 9.91
CA GLU A 132 -17.60 10.03 11.26
C GLU A 132 -18.25 11.37 11.60
N ARG A 133 -17.61 12.51 11.27
CA ARG A 133 -18.17 13.85 11.51
C ARG A 133 -19.45 14.09 10.69
N LEU A 134 -19.47 13.66 9.45
CA LEU A 134 -20.59 13.87 8.54
C LEU A 134 -21.74 12.87 8.75
N TYR A 135 -21.52 11.79 9.50
CA TYR A 135 -22.51 10.73 9.71
C TYR A 135 -23.87 11.25 10.17
N ALA A 136 -23.90 12.16 11.15
CA ALA A 136 -25.13 12.73 11.66
C ALA A 136 -25.89 13.56 10.62
N LEU A 137 -25.14 14.20 9.71
CA LEU A 137 -25.69 15.04 8.62
C LEU A 137 -26.30 14.17 7.53
N PHE A 138 -25.64 13.09 7.13
CA PHE A 138 -26.16 12.14 6.13
C PHE A 138 -27.41 11.38 6.57
N ARG A 139 -27.78 11.44 7.86
CA ARG A 139 -29.01 10.85 8.38
C ARG A 139 -30.21 11.81 8.38
N LYS A 140 -29.99 13.10 8.17
CA LYS A 140 -31.05 14.10 8.09
C LYS A 140 -31.64 14.13 6.69
N LYS A 141 -32.97 13.87 6.55
CA LYS A 141 -33.64 13.84 5.25
C LYS A 141 -33.92 15.22 4.66
N ASP A 142 -34.01 16.24 5.51
CA ASP A 142 -34.45 17.59 5.12
C ASP A 142 -33.29 18.49 4.70
N ILE A 143 -32.07 17.97 4.61
CA ILE A 143 -30.86 18.74 4.24
C ILE A 143 -30.27 18.15 2.96
N SER A 144 -29.91 19.02 2.02
CA SER A 144 -29.15 18.59 0.84
C SER A 144 -27.81 18.00 1.24
N HIS A 145 -27.52 16.77 0.80
CA HIS A 145 -26.27 16.06 1.08
C HIS A 145 -25.17 16.42 0.09
N ILE A 146 -25.49 17.10 -1.03
CA ILE A 146 -24.55 17.42 -2.11
C ILE A 146 -23.27 18.08 -1.61
N PRO A 147 -23.29 19.17 -0.81
CA PRO A 147 -22.05 19.83 -0.37
C PRO A 147 -21.18 18.90 0.48
N PHE A 148 -21.78 18.00 1.27
CA PHE A 148 -21.04 17.05 2.09
C PHE A 148 -20.41 15.95 1.25
N ILE A 149 -21.09 15.48 0.21
CA ILE A 149 -20.57 14.52 -0.76
C ILE A 149 -19.39 15.14 -1.52
N MET A 150 -19.51 16.40 -1.95
CA MET A 150 -18.41 17.12 -2.62
C MET A 150 -17.16 17.23 -1.74
N ILE A 151 -17.30 17.51 -0.44
CA ILE A 151 -16.17 17.52 0.48
C ILE A 151 -15.49 16.15 0.57
N VAL A 152 -16.27 15.07 0.65
CA VAL A 152 -15.74 13.69 0.68
C VAL A 152 -15.02 13.37 -0.62
N LEU A 153 -15.56 13.79 -1.77
CA LEU A 153 -14.93 13.60 -3.09
C LEU A 153 -13.61 14.38 -3.18
N ILE A 154 -13.61 15.66 -2.82
CA ILE A 154 -12.40 16.50 -2.87
C ILE A 154 -11.31 15.90 -2.01
N VAL A 155 -11.59 15.58 -0.74
CA VAL A 155 -10.61 15.00 0.18
C VAL A 155 -10.16 13.61 -0.28
N GLY A 156 -11.07 12.81 -0.84
CA GLY A 156 -10.77 11.45 -1.26
C GLY A 156 -10.01 11.35 -2.58
N MET A 157 -10.31 12.22 -3.53
CA MET A 157 -9.77 12.15 -4.91
C MET A 157 -8.47 12.96 -5.09
N LEU A 158 -8.20 13.93 -4.24
CA LEU A 158 -7.09 14.87 -4.45
C LEU A 158 -5.73 14.15 -4.49
N PHE A 159 -5.43 13.26 -3.55
CA PHE A 159 -4.19 12.48 -3.56
C PHE A 159 -4.09 11.53 -4.76
N PRO A 160 -5.10 10.67 -5.04
CA PRO A 160 -5.07 9.80 -6.21
C PRO A 160 -4.83 10.54 -7.52
N LEU A 161 -5.52 11.66 -7.75
CA LEU A 161 -5.40 12.43 -8.99
C LEU A 161 -4.00 13.05 -9.15
N ILE A 162 -3.42 13.61 -8.09
CA ILE A 162 -2.07 14.17 -8.14
C ILE A 162 -1.04 13.05 -8.41
N VAL A 163 -1.18 11.89 -7.75
CA VAL A 163 -0.25 10.76 -7.90
C VAL A 163 -0.33 10.16 -9.31
N ILE A 164 -1.54 10.08 -9.91
CA ILE A 164 -1.68 9.67 -11.32
C ILE A 164 -1.05 10.69 -12.24
N TYR A 165 -1.23 11.99 -11.98
CA TYR A 165 -0.58 13.04 -12.77
C TYR A 165 0.95 12.96 -12.71
N GLN A 166 1.52 12.47 -11.59
CA GLN A 166 2.95 12.15 -11.43
C GLN A 166 3.37 10.87 -12.21
N LYS A 167 2.45 10.24 -12.94
CA LYS A 167 2.64 9.00 -13.69
C LYS A 167 2.97 7.78 -12.80
N ASP A 168 2.62 7.83 -11.51
CA ASP A 168 2.69 6.68 -10.59
C ASP A 168 1.32 5.98 -10.52
N PHE A 169 1.03 5.21 -11.59
CA PHE A 169 -0.27 4.52 -11.71
C PHE A 169 -0.50 3.47 -10.63
N GLY A 170 0.53 2.72 -10.25
CA GLY A 170 0.42 1.67 -9.25
C GLY A 170 -0.05 2.22 -7.89
N THR A 171 0.63 3.24 -7.39
CA THR A 171 0.26 3.91 -6.14
C THR A 171 -1.08 4.67 -6.27
N GLY A 172 -1.33 5.30 -7.43
CA GLY A 172 -2.60 5.95 -7.74
C GLY A 172 -3.79 5.01 -7.65
N MET A 173 -3.71 3.81 -8.25
CA MET A 173 -4.74 2.77 -8.19
C MET A 173 -5.02 2.32 -6.74
N ILE A 174 -3.99 2.18 -5.91
CA ILE A 174 -4.16 1.84 -4.50
C ILE A 174 -4.91 2.93 -3.75
N LEU A 175 -4.53 4.20 -3.94
CA LEU A 175 -5.23 5.35 -3.33
C LEU A 175 -6.69 5.43 -3.79
N PHE A 176 -6.98 5.21 -5.08
CA PHE A 176 -8.34 5.13 -5.60
C PHE A 176 -9.12 3.97 -4.97
N GLY A 177 -8.52 2.79 -4.85
CA GLY A 177 -9.16 1.64 -4.25
C GLY A 177 -9.48 1.84 -2.76
N ILE A 178 -8.57 2.49 -2.00
CA ILE A 178 -8.81 2.89 -0.62
C ILE A 178 -9.99 3.87 -0.56
N PHE A 179 -9.95 4.95 -1.34
CA PHE A 179 -11.03 5.95 -1.38
C PHE A 179 -12.35 5.31 -1.79
N GLY A 180 -12.39 4.58 -2.91
CA GLY A 180 -13.59 3.94 -3.44
C GLY A 180 -14.26 3.00 -2.43
N THR A 181 -13.46 2.17 -1.75
CA THR A 181 -13.99 1.27 -0.73
C THR A 181 -14.56 2.02 0.48
N LEU A 182 -13.87 3.05 0.98
CA LEU A 182 -14.35 3.86 2.09
C LEU A 182 -15.58 4.69 1.69
N PHE A 183 -15.65 5.18 0.45
CA PHE A 183 -16.81 5.86 -0.10
C PHE A 183 -18.02 4.92 -0.20
N LEU A 184 -17.83 3.71 -0.71
CA LEU A 184 -18.90 2.69 -0.77
C LEU A 184 -19.38 2.27 0.62
N ALA A 185 -18.48 2.15 1.59
CA ALA A 185 -18.81 1.84 2.98
C ALA A 185 -19.40 3.02 3.76
N SER A 186 -19.35 4.25 3.21
CA SER A 186 -19.81 5.49 3.87
C SER A 186 -21.31 5.48 4.16
N PRO A 187 -21.82 6.34 5.06
CA PRO A 187 -23.24 6.42 5.40
C PRO A 187 -24.08 7.22 4.41
N ILE A 188 -23.53 7.60 3.27
CA ILE A 188 -24.22 8.28 2.17
C ILE A 188 -25.34 7.37 1.62
N LEU A 189 -26.47 7.94 1.18
CA LEU A 189 -27.59 7.18 0.63
C LEU A 189 -27.16 6.40 -0.62
N ARG A 190 -27.70 5.19 -0.80
CA ARG A 190 -27.33 4.31 -1.94
C ARG A 190 -27.57 4.98 -3.30
N ILE A 191 -28.68 5.71 -3.43
CA ILE A 191 -29.01 6.42 -4.67
C ILE A 191 -28.03 7.56 -4.97
N GLU A 192 -27.62 8.31 -3.95
CA GLU A 192 -26.64 9.38 -4.09
C GLU A 192 -25.25 8.84 -4.48
N LYS A 193 -24.82 7.71 -3.86
CA LYS A 193 -23.60 7.01 -4.27
C LYS A 193 -23.64 6.58 -5.73
N PHE A 194 -24.76 5.97 -6.14
CA PHE A 194 -24.93 5.50 -7.52
C PHE A 194 -24.75 6.66 -8.51
N TRP A 195 -25.50 7.76 -8.33
CA TRP A 195 -25.36 8.91 -9.20
C TRP A 195 -23.97 9.56 -9.14
N THR A 196 -23.36 9.62 -7.97
CA THR A 196 -21.98 10.15 -7.83
C THR A 196 -20.98 9.31 -8.63
N ILE A 197 -21.10 7.97 -8.59
CA ILE A 197 -20.22 7.08 -9.35
C ILE A 197 -20.48 7.22 -10.85
N VAL A 198 -21.73 7.27 -11.28
CA VAL A 198 -22.10 7.46 -12.70
C VAL A 198 -21.51 8.77 -13.24
N ILE A 199 -21.70 9.86 -12.50
CA ILE A 199 -21.15 11.17 -12.88
C ILE A 199 -19.62 11.14 -12.93
N ALA A 200 -18.96 10.51 -11.94
CA ALA A 200 -17.49 10.40 -11.91
C ALA A 200 -16.96 9.60 -13.10
N ILE A 201 -17.62 8.49 -13.47
CA ILE A 201 -17.27 7.69 -14.66
C ILE A 201 -17.45 8.52 -15.93
N MET A 202 -18.57 9.23 -16.07
CA MET A 202 -18.84 10.09 -17.25
C MET A 202 -17.78 11.19 -17.40
N ILE A 203 -17.42 11.87 -16.31
CA ILE A 203 -16.35 12.87 -16.31
C ILE A 203 -15.01 12.24 -16.69
N GLY A 204 -14.70 11.05 -16.17
CA GLY A 204 -13.48 10.32 -16.53
C GLY A 204 -13.42 9.98 -18.01
N ILE A 205 -14.51 9.45 -18.58
CA ILE A 205 -14.59 9.13 -20.02
C ILE A 205 -14.42 10.39 -20.87
N ILE A 206 -15.13 11.48 -20.53
CA ILE A 206 -15.01 12.76 -21.25
C ILE A 206 -13.56 13.29 -21.17
N GLY A 207 -12.93 13.20 -20.00
CA GLY A 207 -11.53 13.61 -19.81
C GLY A 207 -10.57 12.80 -20.67
N ILE A 208 -10.73 11.47 -20.72
CA ILE A 208 -9.91 10.59 -21.57
C ILE A 208 -10.12 10.93 -23.05
N LEU A 209 -11.36 11.08 -23.48
CA LEU A 209 -11.68 11.45 -24.88
C LEU A 209 -11.10 12.82 -25.26
N ALA A 210 -11.16 13.80 -24.34
CA ALA A 210 -10.58 15.12 -24.56
C ALA A 210 -9.04 15.04 -24.74
N VAL A 211 -8.35 14.25 -23.91
CA VAL A 211 -6.88 14.06 -24.04
C VAL A 211 -6.55 13.35 -25.34
N LEU A 212 -7.28 12.29 -25.70
CA LEU A 212 -7.08 11.61 -26.98
C LEU A 212 -7.33 12.54 -28.19
N ALA A 213 -8.31 13.42 -28.11
CA ALA A 213 -8.61 14.40 -29.16
C ALA A 213 -7.49 15.45 -29.34
N THR A 214 -6.67 15.72 -28.30
CA THR A 214 -5.51 16.62 -28.40
C THR A 214 -4.27 15.95 -28.99
N GLY A 215 -4.31 14.63 -29.27
CA GLY A 215 -3.17 13.86 -29.76
C GLY A 215 -2.06 13.63 -28.72
N HIS A 216 -2.30 13.98 -27.45
CA HIS A 216 -1.35 13.69 -26.39
C HIS A 216 -1.38 12.22 -26.01
N GLU A 217 -0.21 11.62 -25.92
CA GLU A 217 -0.08 10.25 -25.41
C GLU A 217 -0.30 10.19 -23.89
N LEU A 218 -1.28 9.38 -23.48
CA LEU A 218 -1.61 9.17 -22.07
C LEU A 218 -0.52 8.37 -21.33
N LEU A 219 0.21 7.52 -22.04
CA LEU A 219 1.21 6.61 -21.50
C LEU A 219 2.57 6.86 -22.12
N THR A 220 3.62 6.73 -21.33
CA THR A 220 5.00 6.68 -21.88
C THR A 220 5.25 5.33 -22.53
N GLU A 221 6.28 5.23 -23.42
CA GLU A 221 6.66 3.95 -24.06
C GLU A 221 6.97 2.86 -23.02
N GLU A 222 7.68 3.22 -21.92
CA GLU A 222 7.93 2.30 -20.82
C GLU A 222 6.64 1.84 -20.12
N GLN A 223 5.59 2.65 -20.12
CA GLN A 223 4.29 2.27 -19.55
C GLN A 223 3.50 1.42 -20.52
N LYS A 224 3.59 1.70 -21.85
CA LYS A 224 2.97 0.89 -22.88
C LYS A 224 3.55 -0.54 -22.88
N SER A 225 4.88 -0.69 -22.78
CA SER A 225 5.51 -2.01 -22.73
C SER A 225 5.08 -2.87 -21.52
N ARG A 226 4.66 -2.24 -20.41
CA ARG A 226 4.12 -2.98 -19.25
C ARG A 226 2.74 -3.60 -19.51
N PHE A 227 2.03 -3.19 -20.56
CA PHE A 227 0.76 -3.82 -20.95
C PHE A 227 0.95 -5.10 -21.78
N ASP A 228 2.19 -5.43 -22.17
CA ASP A 228 2.53 -6.70 -22.84
C ASP A 228 2.67 -7.87 -21.84
N PHE A 229 1.86 -7.84 -20.78
CA PHE A 229 1.83 -8.89 -19.76
C PHE A 229 1.10 -10.16 -20.23
N TYR A 230 0.32 -10.06 -21.30
CA TYR A 230 -0.34 -11.20 -21.91
C TYR A 230 0.69 -11.99 -22.75
N ASN A 231 0.89 -13.26 -22.41
CA ASN A 231 1.88 -14.14 -23.06
C ASN A 231 3.34 -13.60 -22.99
N PRO A 232 3.86 -13.32 -21.77
CA PRO A 232 5.09 -12.55 -21.57
C PRO A 232 6.34 -13.23 -22.13
N CYS A 233 6.35 -14.58 -22.28
CA CYS A 233 7.50 -15.29 -22.80
C CYS A 233 7.60 -15.25 -24.32
N SER A 234 6.52 -14.92 -25.06
CA SER A 234 6.58 -14.66 -26.49
C SER A 234 6.99 -13.21 -26.80
N ASN A 235 6.74 -12.27 -25.86
CA ASN A 235 7.09 -10.86 -25.97
C ASN A 235 8.31 -10.54 -25.08
N TYR A 236 9.30 -11.44 -25.07
CA TYR A 236 10.43 -11.38 -24.14
C TYR A 236 11.26 -10.09 -24.26
N GLU A 237 11.47 -9.59 -25.49
CA GLU A 237 12.24 -8.37 -25.75
C GLU A 237 11.45 -7.08 -25.51
N ASP A 238 10.11 -7.12 -25.57
CA ASP A 238 9.22 -5.96 -25.57
C ASP A 238 8.53 -5.66 -24.21
N GLY A 239 9.04 -6.17 -23.10
CA GLY A 239 8.50 -5.90 -21.75
C GLY A 239 8.02 -7.14 -20.99
N GLY A 240 7.88 -8.30 -21.64
CA GLY A 240 7.57 -9.58 -21.01
C GLY A 240 8.73 -10.19 -20.20
N TYR A 241 9.95 -9.65 -20.37
CA TYR A 241 11.19 -10.15 -19.79
C TYR A 241 11.09 -10.44 -18.28
N GLN A 242 10.64 -9.45 -17.49
CA GLN A 242 10.57 -9.57 -16.03
C GLN A 242 9.53 -10.62 -15.58
N ILE A 243 8.38 -10.65 -16.24
CA ILE A 243 7.28 -11.58 -15.91
C ILE A 243 7.66 -13.01 -16.35
N CYS A 244 8.23 -13.18 -17.54
CA CYS A 244 8.65 -14.48 -18.02
C CYS A 244 9.73 -15.11 -17.11
N ASN A 245 10.74 -14.34 -16.71
CA ASN A 245 11.74 -14.81 -15.75
C ASN A 245 11.15 -15.07 -14.37
N GLY A 246 10.08 -14.36 -13.98
CA GLY A 246 9.29 -14.67 -12.79
C GLY A 246 8.62 -16.04 -12.88
N PHE A 247 8.06 -16.40 -14.04
CA PHE A 247 7.48 -17.74 -14.28
C PHE A 247 8.53 -18.83 -14.26
N ILE A 248 9.70 -18.60 -14.87
CA ILE A 248 10.83 -19.53 -14.84
C ILE A 248 11.29 -19.77 -13.39
N ALA A 249 11.42 -18.70 -12.59
CA ALA A 249 11.76 -18.79 -11.16
C ALA A 249 10.77 -19.68 -10.38
N ILE A 250 9.47 -19.46 -10.57
CA ILE A 250 8.42 -20.25 -9.91
C ILE A 250 8.44 -21.70 -10.36
N HIS A 251 8.64 -21.96 -11.67
CA HIS A 251 8.75 -23.30 -12.22
C HIS A 251 9.97 -24.05 -11.68
N ASP A 252 11.15 -23.41 -11.72
CA ASP A 252 12.42 -24.02 -11.28
C ASP A 252 12.41 -24.34 -9.77
N GLY A 253 11.73 -23.52 -8.97
CA GLY A 253 11.56 -23.76 -7.54
C GLY A 253 10.73 -24.99 -7.21
N GLY A 254 9.82 -25.41 -8.08
CA GLY A 254 8.98 -26.60 -7.86
C GLY A 254 8.24 -26.54 -6.52
N LEU A 255 8.04 -27.70 -5.88
CA LEU A 255 7.33 -27.79 -4.60
C LEU A 255 8.17 -27.37 -3.40
N PHE A 256 9.47 -27.69 -3.37
CA PHE A 256 10.34 -27.55 -2.19
C PHE A 256 11.45 -26.51 -2.34
N GLY A 257 11.61 -25.89 -3.51
CA GLY A 257 12.64 -24.91 -3.81
C GLY A 257 14.02 -25.50 -4.12
N LEU A 258 14.86 -24.65 -4.71
CA LEU A 258 16.26 -25.00 -5.04
C LEU A 258 17.18 -24.89 -3.80
N GLY A 259 16.72 -24.28 -2.73
CA GLY A 259 17.47 -23.97 -1.52
C GLY A 259 17.86 -22.50 -1.39
N ILE A 260 18.04 -22.06 -0.15
CA ILE A 260 18.35 -20.68 0.22
C ILE A 260 19.62 -20.21 -0.49
N GLY A 261 19.57 -19.05 -1.12
CA GLY A 261 20.71 -18.46 -1.83
C GLY A 261 20.98 -19.05 -3.21
N LYS A 262 20.27 -20.11 -3.65
CA LYS A 262 20.50 -20.82 -4.93
C LYS A 262 19.61 -20.36 -6.08
N SER A 263 18.83 -19.30 -5.92
CA SER A 263 18.09 -18.70 -7.02
C SER A 263 19.04 -18.30 -8.16
N LYS A 264 18.73 -18.71 -9.38
CA LYS A 264 19.44 -18.35 -10.59
C LYS A 264 18.91 -17.01 -11.14
N GLN A 265 17.60 -16.80 -11.02
CA GLN A 265 16.92 -15.63 -11.60
C GLN A 265 17.36 -14.30 -10.97
N LYS A 266 17.78 -14.28 -9.72
CA LYS A 266 18.31 -13.08 -9.04
C LYS A 266 19.64 -12.58 -9.63
N TYR A 267 20.41 -13.41 -10.36
CA TYR A 267 21.77 -13.07 -10.79
C TYR A 267 21.86 -12.25 -12.07
N SER A 268 20.87 -12.21 -12.94
CA SER A 268 20.91 -11.37 -14.16
C SER A 268 19.57 -11.26 -14.87
N TYR A 269 18.58 -12.06 -14.50
CA TYR A 269 17.37 -12.23 -15.27
C TYR A 269 16.18 -11.40 -14.74
N ILE A 270 16.10 -11.12 -13.46
CA ILE A 270 15.05 -10.29 -12.88
C ILE A 270 15.65 -8.95 -12.44
N PRO A 271 15.21 -7.80 -13.04
CA PRO A 271 15.60 -6.49 -12.57
C PRO A 271 15.05 -6.26 -11.15
N GLU A 272 15.86 -5.73 -10.24
CA GLU A 272 15.47 -5.42 -8.84
C GLU A 272 14.72 -6.56 -8.13
N PRO A 273 15.32 -7.75 -8.00
CA PRO A 273 14.64 -8.95 -7.50
C PRO A 273 14.21 -8.83 -6.02
N HIS A 274 14.71 -7.84 -5.29
CA HIS A 274 14.41 -7.59 -3.88
C HIS A 274 13.24 -6.61 -3.66
N THR A 275 12.67 -6.01 -4.73
CA THR A 275 11.56 -5.05 -4.66
C THR A 275 10.23 -5.69 -5.05
N ASP A 276 9.81 -5.53 -6.29
CA ASP A 276 8.49 -5.98 -6.81
C ASP A 276 8.42 -7.46 -7.19
N SER A 277 9.56 -8.09 -7.49
CA SER A 277 9.64 -9.50 -7.87
C SER A 277 10.14 -10.44 -6.76
N VAL A 278 10.17 -9.96 -5.52
CA VAL A 278 10.69 -10.73 -4.37
C VAL A 278 9.98 -12.08 -4.19
N PHE A 279 8.69 -12.16 -4.51
CA PHE A 279 7.92 -13.39 -4.39
C PHE A 279 8.39 -14.47 -5.38
N ALA A 280 8.85 -14.11 -6.59
CA ALA A 280 9.43 -15.05 -7.54
C ALA A 280 10.74 -15.66 -6.99
N ILE A 281 11.60 -14.83 -6.37
CA ILE A 281 12.83 -15.32 -5.74
C ILE A 281 12.53 -16.24 -4.54
N ILE A 282 11.53 -15.89 -3.72
CA ILE A 282 11.06 -16.75 -2.64
C ILE A 282 10.56 -18.09 -3.18
N ALA A 283 9.79 -18.06 -4.29
CA ALA A 283 9.28 -19.29 -4.90
C ALA A 283 10.41 -20.16 -5.45
N GLU A 284 11.43 -19.58 -6.07
CA GLU A 284 12.59 -20.32 -6.57
C GLU A 284 13.43 -20.92 -5.43
N GLU A 285 13.67 -20.17 -4.35
CA GLU A 285 14.51 -20.63 -3.24
C GLU A 285 13.81 -21.61 -2.27
N TYR A 286 12.52 -21.37 -1.96
CA TYR A 286 11.78 -22.10 -0.92
C TYR A 286 10.66 -22.99 -1.45
N GLY A 287 10.27 -22.83 -2.71
CA GLY A 287 9.24 -23.63 -3.37
C GLY A 287 7.80 -23.19 -3.09
N LEU A 288 6.88 -23.85 -3.81
CA LEU A 288 5.46 -23.52 -3.81
C LEU A 288 4.80 -23.70 -2.44
N ILE A 289 5.14 -24.76 -1.69
CA ILE A 289 4.53 -25.03 -0.37
C ILE A 289 4.80 -23.89 0.59
N PHE A 290 6.02 -23.36 0.61
CA PHE A 290 6.38 -22.23 1.45
C PHE A 290 5.64 -20.95 1.03
N CYS A 291 5.53 -20.68 -0.28
CA CYS A 291 4.78 -19.57 -0.84
C CYS A 291 3.31 -19.60 -0.44
N LEU A 292 2.66 -20.78 -0.50
CA LEU A 292 1.28 -20.96 -0.02
C LEU A 292 1.16 -20.68 1.48
N GLY A 293 2.16 -21.05 2.29
CA GLY A 293 2.25 -20.66 3.70
C GLY A 293 2.27 -19.17 3.92
N ILE A 294 3.05 -18.40 3.14
CA ILE A 294 3.07 -16.94 3.17
C ILE A 294 1.70 -16.36 2.79
N LEU A 295 1.09 -16.85 1.72
CA LEU A 295 -0.25 -16.40 1.29
C LEU A 295 -1.30 -16.67 2.38
N PHE A 296 -1.22 -17.81 3.05
CA PHE A 296 -2.10 -18.13 4.17
C PHE A 296 -1.91 -17.18 5.36
N ILE A 297 -0.67 -16.78 5.67
CA ILE A 297 -0.39 -15.77 6.69
C ILE A 297 -1.00 -14.41 6.28
N PHE A 298 -0.88 -13.98 5.03
CA PHE A 298 -1.53 -12.77 4.54
C PHE A 298 -3.05 -12.83 4.70
N LEU A 299 -3.69 -13.96 4.36
CA LEU A 299 -5.13 -14.14 4.55
C LEU A 299 -5.55 -14.03 6.02
N ILE A 300 -4.77 -14.60 6.95
CA ILE A 300 -5.05 -14.46 8.39
C ILE A 300 -4.91 -13.00 8.82
N ILE A 301 -3.87 -12.28 8.41
CA ILE A 301 -3.68 -10.87 8.75
C ILE A 301 -4.86 -10.03 8.23
N LEU A 302 -5.24 -10.19 6.96
CA LEU A 302 -6.38 -9.49 6.35
C LEU A 302 -7.68 -9.80 7.09
N TYR A 303 -7.95 -11.08 7.38
CA TYR A 303 -9.11 -11.49 8.17
C TYR A 303 -9.14 -10.83 9.55
N ARG A 304 -8.00 -10.78 10.27
CA ARG A 304 -7.91 -10.13 11.58
C ARG A 304 -8.24 -8.65 11.49
N ILE A 305 -7.69 -7.93 10.50
CA ILE A 305 -7.93 -6.49 10.32
C ILE A 305 -9.40 -6.24 9.92
N LEU A 306 -9.98 -7.03 9.02
CA LEU A 306 -11.39 -6.95 8.66
C LEU A 306 -12.32 -7.24 9.85
N ARG A 307 -11.95 -8.22 10.68
CA ARG A 307 -12.68 -8.50 11.92
C ARG A 307 -12.63 -7.33 12.90
N ILE A 308 -11.50 -6.64 13.02
CA ILE A 308 -11.39 -5.40 13.81
C ILE A 308 -12.34 -4.33 13.26
N SER A 309 -12.40 -4.16 11.93
CA SER A 309 -13.35 -3.24 11.29
C SER A 309 -14.80 -3.60 11.62
N ALA A 310 -15.20 -4.85 11.42
CA ALA A 310 -16.57 -5.32 11.64
C ALA A 310 -17.05 -5.16 13.11
N LEU A 311 -16.14 -5.41 14.06
CA LEU A 311 -16.43 -5.38 15.50
C LEU A 311 -16.20 -4.00 16.15
N SER A 312 -15.70 -3.02 15.41
CA SER A 312 -15.42 -1.68 15.96
C SER A 312 -16.69 -0.97 16.44
N ASN A 313 -16.65 -0.45 17.66
CA ASN A 313 -17.74 0.30 18.28
C ASN A 313 -17.88 1.74 17.75
N THR A 314 -16.87 2.24 17.02
CA THR A 314 -16.86 3.61 16.47
C THR A 314 -16.80 3.55 14.95
N LEU A 315 -17.52 4.47 14.28
CA LEU A 315 -17.46 4.57 12.81
C LEU A 315 -16.04 4.85 12.32
N ARG A 316 -15.33 5.77 12.99
CA ARG A 316 -13.94 6.07 12.68
C ARG A 316 -13.06 4.83 12.74
N GLY A 317 -13.15 4.05 13.84
CA GLY A 317 -12.38 2.82 13.98
C GLY A 317 -12.72 1.80 12.89
N ARG A 318 -14.00 1.69 12.52
CA ARG A 318 -14.46 0.83 11.42
C ARG A 318 -13.81 1.23 10.10
N TYR A 319 -13.82 2.52 9.74
CA TYR A 319 -13.22 3.00 8.50
C TYR A 319 -11.70 2.92 8.50
N ILE A 320 -11.02 3.20 9.62
CA ILE A 320 -9.57 3.03 9.73
C ILE A 320 -9.18 1.58 9.45
N ALA A 321 -9.79 0.62 10.15
CA ALA A 321 -9.43 -0.79 9.98
C ALA A 321 -9.80 -1.30 8.57
N LEU A 322 -10.95 -0.89 8.01
CA LEU A 322 -11.33 -1.24 6.64
C LEU A 322 -10.32 -0.68 5.63
N GLY A 323 -9.96 0.59 5.74
CA GLY A 323 -8.99 1.22 4.84
C GLY A 323 -7.62 0.55 4.90
N VAL A 324 -7.15 0.16 6.10
CA VAL A 324 -5.88 -0.58 6.26
C VAL A 324 -5.95 -1.97 5.62
N ALA A 325 -7.07 -2.69 5.79
CA ALA A 325 -7.26 -3.99 5.14
C ALA A 325 -7.23 -3.88 3.61
N VAL A 326 -7.93 -2.89 3.06
CA VAL A 326 -7.95 -2.63 1.61
C VAL A 326 -6.58 -2.20 1.09
N TYR A 327 -5.88 -1.32 1.80
CA TYR A 327 -4.52 -0.92 1.47
C TYR A 327 -3.59 -2.14 1.33
N MET A 328 -3.58 -3.01 2.35
CA MET A 328 -2.76 -4.20 2.34
C MET A 328 -3.20 -5.21 1.25
N PHE A 329 -4.50 -5.42 1.08
CA PHE A 329 -5.05 -6.31 0.05
C PHE A 329 -4.68 -5.88 -1.35
N LEU A 330 -4.82 -4.57 -1.67
CA LEU A 330 -4.48 -4.04 -2.98
C LEU A 330 -2.97 -4.16 -3.29
N HIS A 331 -2.10 -3.97 -2.31
CA HIS A 331 -0.67 -4.22 -2.50
C HIS A 331 -0.38 -5.68 -2.86
N ILE A 332 -0.98 -6.63 -2.13
CA ILE A 332 -0.82 -8.07 -2.41
C ILE A 332 -1.39 -8.40 -3.80
N LEU A 333 -2.60 -7.91 -4.10
CA LEU A 333 -3.28 -8.19 -5.37
C LEU A 333 -2.50 -7.65 -6.57
N ILE A 334 -2.05 -6.39 -6.51
CA ILE A 334 -1.36 -5.73 -7.62
C ILE A 334 0.05 -6.32 -7.80
N ASN A 335 0.79 -6.59 -6.73
CA ASN A 335 2.12 -7.19 -6.83
C ASN A 335 2.05 -8.61 -7.42
N LEU A 336 1.24 -9.49 -6.82
CA LEU A 336 1.11 -10.87 -7.28
C LEU A 336 0.41 -10.94 -8.65
N GLY A 337 -0.61 -10.11 -8.88
CA GLY A 337 -1.29 -10.04 -10.17
C GLY A 337 -0.36 -9.61 -11.31
N GLY A 338 0.56 -8.68 -11.06
CA GLY A 338 1.61 -8.30 -12.00
C GLY A 338 2.61 -9.43 -12.23
N LEU A 339 3.07 -10.08 -11.15
CA LEU A 339 4.00 -11.21 -11.23
C LEU A 339 3.41 -12.41 -11.99
N PHE A 340 2.12 -12.70 -11.82
CA PHE A 340 1.42 -13.79 -12.50
C PHE A 340 0.90 -13.43 -13.90
N GLY A 341 1.22 -12.25 -14.43
CA GLY A 341 0.76 -11.82 -15.75
C GLY A 341 -0.76 -11.65 -15.87
N ILE A 342 -1.47 -11.42 -14.76
CA ILE A 342 -2.91 -11.15 -14.73
C ILE A 342 -3.20 -9.67 -14.99
N MET A 343 -2.25 -8.81 -14.63
CA MET A 343 -2.31 -7.36 -14.78
C MET A 343 -0.92 -6.79 -15.06
N PRO A 344 -0.82 -5.52 -15.54
CA PRO A 344 0.48 -4.88 -15.79
C PRO A 344 1.35 -4.84 -14.54
N LEU A 345 2.65 -5.07 -14.69
CA LEU A 345 3.62 -4.94 -13.61
C LEU A 345 3.84 -3.45 -13.29
N THR A 346 3.46 -3.03 -12.10
CA THR A 346 3.44 -1.62 -11.69
C THR A 346 4.57 -1.21 -10.75
N GLY A 347 5.43 -2.16 -10.33
CA GLY A 347 6.49 -1.89 -9.36
C GLY A 347 5.99 -1.70 -7.91
N VAL A 348 4.75 -2.09 -7.62
CA VAL A 348 4.16 -2.03 -6.26
C VAL A 348 4.78 -3.12 -5.39
N PRO A 349 5.35 -2.78 -4.21
CA PRO A 349 6.01 -3.76 -3.36
C PRO A 349 5.02 -4.67 -2.61
N LEU A 350 5.45 -5.91 -2.31
CA LEU A 350 4.68 -6.88 -1.53
C LEU A 350 4.82 -6.58 -0.02
N PRO A 351 3.71 -6.53 0.76
CA PRO A 351 3.74 -6.17 2.17
C PRO A 351 4.73 -6.99 3.01
N PHE A 352 5.59 -6.30 3.77
CA PHE A 352 6.59 -6.83 4.71
C PHE A 352 7.73 -7.65 4.09
N LEU A 353 7.63 -8.09 2.84
CA LEU A 353 8.61 -8.96 2.19
C LEU A 353 9.54 -8.18 1.26
N SER A 354 9.01 -7.19 0.55
CA SER A 354 9.78 -6.37 -0.37
C SER A 354 10.65 -5.33 0.33
N TYR A 355 11.80 -5.05 -0.26
CA TYR A 355 12.59 -3.88 0.08
C TYR A 355 11.84 -2.61 -0.32
N GLY A 356 11.76 -1.63 0.61
CA GLY A 356 11.11 -0.36 0.32
C GLY A 356 11.03 0.53 1.57
N GLY A 357 11.87 1.58 1.61
CA GLY A 357 12.00 2.42 2.80
C GLY A 357 10.71 3.10 3.25
N SER A 358 10.18 4.02 2.42
CA SER A 358 8.96 4.77 2.71
C SER A 358 7.73 3.87 2.84
N PHE A 359 7.65 2.83 1.99
CA PHE A 359 6.59 1.84 2.02
C PHE A 359 6.55 1.08 3.35
N THR A 360 7.68 0.58 3.81
CA THR A 360 7.77 -0.19 5.07
C THR A 360 7.30 0.64 6.27
N ILE A 361 7.74 1.90 6.36
CA ILE A 361 7.29 2.82 7.42
C ILE A 361 5.77 3.01 7.35
N SER A 362 5.25 3.34 6.18
CA SER A 362 3.83 3.58 5.92
C SER A 362 2.97 2.37 6.29
N LEU A 363 3.42 1.16 5.92
CA LEU A 363 2.72 -0.09 6.20
C LEU A 363 2.70 -0.41 7.69
N ILE A 364 3.84 -0.30 8.39
CA ILE A 364 3.93 -0.51 9.84
C ILE A 364 3.03 0.47 10.58
N CYS A 365 3.02 1.75 10.19
CA CYS A 365 2.13 2.77 10.75
C CYS A 365 0.65 2.41 10.52
N SER A 366 0.29 1.94 9.32
CA SER A 366 -1.08 1.57 8.97
C SER A 366 -1.59 0.39 9.81
N VAL A 367 -0.79 -0.68 9.92
CA VAL A 367 -1.15 -1.82 10.77
C VAL A 367 -1.25 -1.41 12.24
N SER A 368 -0.40 -0.47 12.68
CA SER A 368 -0.45 0.07 14.04
C SER A 368 -1.73 0.87 14.31
N MET A 369 -2.27 1.59 13.31
CA MET A 369 -3.58 2.23 13.41
C MET A 369 -4.71 1.20 13.60
N ALA A 370 -4.71 0.10 12.85
CA ALA A 370 -5.68 -0.99 13.04
C ALA A 370 -5.56 -1.63 14.43
N GLN A 371 -4.34 -1.86 14.89
CA GLN A 371 -4.07 -2.33 16.26
C GLN A 371 -4.60 -1.36 17.33
N ARG A 372 -4.44 -0.05 17.12
CA ARG A 372 -4.98 0.97 18.04
C ARG A 372 -6.50 0.89 18.13
N VAL A 373 -7.20 0.71 17.01
CA VAL A 373 -8.65 0.49 17.02
C VAL A 373 -9.02 -0.72 17.87
N TYR A 374 -8.32 -1.84 17.73
CA TYR A 374 -8.55 -3.03 18.54
C TYR A 374 -8.34 -2.78 20.04
N ILE A 375 -7.29 -2.06 20.40
CA ILE A 375 -6.99 -1.69 21.79
C ILE A 375 -8.15 -0.87 22.38
N GLU A 376 -8.67 0.12 21.64
CA GLU A 376 -9.80 0.93 22.07
C GLU A 376 -11.06 0.10 22.30
N MET A 377 -11.38 -0.82 21.39
CA MET A 377 -12.51 -1.75 21.54
C MET A 377 -12.38 -2.59 22.82
N LYS A 378 -11.18 -3.11 23.10
CA LYS A 378 -10.93 -3.95 24.27
C LYS A 378 -11.01 -3.19 25.59
N ILE A 379 -10.55 -1.94 25.61
CA ILE A 379 -10.65 -1.06 26.78
C ILE A 379 -12.12 -0.73 27.05
N GLN A 380 -12.87 -0.28 26.04
CA GLN A 380 -14.31 0.04 26.18
C GLN A 380 -15.15 -1.17 26.63
N LYS A 381 -14.80 -2.38 26.19
CA LYS A 381 -15.48 -3.60 26.65
C LYS A 381 -15.22 -3.90 28.12
N LYS A 382 -14.04 -3.53 28.63
CA LYS A 382 -13.70 -3.70 30.07
C LYS A 382 -14.37 -2.66 30.95
N GLU A 383 -14.58 -1.44 30.45
CA GLU A 383 -15.25 -0.35 31.18
C GLU A 383 -16.77 -0.56 31.29
N LYS A 384 -17.36 -1.39 30.42
CA LYS A 384 -18.79 -1.74 30.42
C LYS A 384 -19.12 -2.97 31.28
N LYS A 385 -18.11 -3.69 31.76
CA LYS A 385 -18.21 -4.82 32.69
C LYS A 385 -17.91 -4.35 34.12
#